data_d73f95317b56cce23d8ddb6c54c31979
#
_entry.id   d73f95317b56cce23d8ddb6c54c31979
#
_cell.length_a   1.000
_cell.length_b   1.000
_cell.length_c   1.000
_cell.angle_alpha   90.00
_cell.angle_beta   90.00
_cell.angle_gamma   90.00
#
_symmetry.space_group_name_H-M   'P 1'
#
loop_
_entity.id
_entity.type
_entity.pdbx_description
1 polymer ?
#
loop_
_entity_poly.entity_id
_entity_poly.type
_entity_poly.pdbx_seq_one_letter_code
_entity_poly.pdbx_strand_id
1 'polypeptide(L)'
;MVYQSTRGGEENVSPSLAIVQGLAKDGGLFVPQEMPKLEKSLEDYAELSYQDLAYEIMKLYLTDFTEEELRYCINSAYDDKFSTKEIAPVVKKGDSYYLELFHGRTLAFKDMALSILPYLMKVSCKKNQIQEKIVILTATSGDTGKAAMEGFCDVDGCEIIVFYPKDGVSPFQERQMRAQKGENTHVAAILGNFDDAQSGVKKIFSDKAYQEKLMEKGYRLSSANSINIGRLVPQIVYYVYAYCRLMKSGELKAGESLNVSVPTGNFGNILAAYCAKRMGLPLGKLLCASNDNKVLTDFFRTGIYDKNRPFHVTTSPSMDILISSNLERLLYFAGENAEECKKLMEELKDKGKYRISDAMEKELKDFYSGYGKEAEGSHSIFQTYKETGYVLDPHTAVAKVVADHYAYEQGKRDKCLVVSTASPYKFSQTVLKALKEPVPKDVFEGIEALEKLWKEPIPAPVKEVEEGEIRHSTVCSVEDMEATVSHFLLS
;
A
#
# COMPACT_ATOMS: atom_id res chain seq x y z
N MET A 1 -18.63 6.51 14.58
CA MET A 1 -18.41 5.83 13.26
C MET A 1 -18.67 4.34 13.45
N VAL A 2 -19.43 3.74 12.57
CA VAL A 2 -19.59 2.28 12.48
C VAL A 2 -19.27 1.82 11.06
N TYR A 3 -18.88 0.58 10.94
CA TYR A 3 -18.46 -0.04 9.68
C TYR A 3 -19.47 -1.11 9.24
N GLN A 4 -19.47 -1.39 7.96
CA GLN A 4 -20.29 -2.43 7.35
C GLN A 4 -19.51 -3.12 6.22
N SER A 5 -19.98 -4.33 5.86
CA SER A 5 -19.44 -5.06 4.71
C SER A 5 -19.92 -4.46 3.39
N THR A 6 -19.03 -4.35 2.41
CA THR A 6 -19.38 -4.01 1.02
C THR A 6 -20.37 -4.98 0.37
N ARG A 7 -20.60 -6.17 0.97
CA ARG A 7 -21.50 -7.22 0.47
C ARG A 7 -22.71 -7.45 1.36
N GLY A 8 -22.89 -6.64 2.43
CA GLY A 8 -24.09 -6.61 3.28
C GLY A 8 -24.18 -7.67 4.35
N GLY A 9 -23.20 -8.57 4.49
CA GLY A 9 -23.27 -9.67 5.48
C GLY A 9 -22.93 -9.27 6.92
N GLU A 10 -22.36 -8.11 7.13
CA GLU A 10 -22.10 -7.55 8.47
C GLU A 10 -22.35 -6.03 8.49
N GLU A 11 -23.03 -5.58 9.52
CA GLU A 11 -23.34 -4.18 9.77
C GLU A 11 -23.05 -3.81 11.23
N ASN A 12 -22.94 -2.51 11.50
CA ASN A 12 -22.73 -1.95 12.85
C ASN A 12 -21.46 -2.48 13.55
N VAL A 13 -20.40 -2.74 12.77
CA VAL A 13 -19.12 -3.21 13.30
C VAL A 13 -18.33 -2.01 13.83
N SER A 14 -17.78 -2.12 15.05
CA SER A 14 -16.91 -1.07 15.60
C SER A 14 -15.59 -0.96 14.81
N PRO A 15 -14.95 0.22 14.77
CA PRO A 15 -13.66 0.40 14.08
C PRO A 15 -12.60 -0.60 14.55
N SER A 16 -12.45 -0.78 15.85
CA SER A 16 -11.47 -1.72 16.41
C SER A 16 -11.74 -3.16 15.99
N LEU A 17 -13.02 -3.58 15.97
CA LEU A 17 -13.38 -4.93 15.52
C LEU A 17 -13.12 -5.13 14.03
N ALA A 18 -13.42 -4.12 13.21
CA ALA A 18 -13.13 -4.16 11.76
C ALA A 18 -11.62 -4.30 11.47
N ILE A 19 -10.75 -3.67 12.29
CA ILE A 19 -9.29 -3.81 12.17
C ILE A 19 -8.85 -5.24 12.52
N VAL A 20 -9.36 -5.82 13.62
CA VAL A 20 -8.99 -7.18 14.04
C VAL A 20 -9.46 -8.23 13.06
N GLN A 21 -10.69 -8.11 12.56
CA GLN A 21 -11.22 -9.04 11.57
C GLN A 21 -10.51 -8.88 10.21
N GLY A 22 -10.19 -7.65 9.82
CA GLY A 22 -9.55 -7.33 8.55
C GLY A 22 -10.44 -7.56 7.32
N LEU A 23 -11.33 -8.54 7.36
CA LEU A 23 -12.27 -8.95 6.32
C LEU A 23 -13.61 -9.31 6.97
N ALA A 24 -14.73 -8.94 6.35
CA ALA A 24 -16.06 -9.32 6.83
C ALA A 24 -16.32 -10.81 6.61
N LYS A 25 -17.24 -11.39 7.41
CA LYS A 25 -17.56 -12.84 7.38
C LYS A 25 -18.12 -13.32 6.05
N ASP A 26 -18.73 -12.45 5.27
CA ASP A 26 -19.22 -12.72 3.90
C ASP A 26 -18.14 -12.56 2.83
N GLY A 27 -16.89 -12.25 3.22
CA GLY A 27 -15.76 -11.98 2.35
C GLY A 27 -15.77 -10.57 1.75
N GLY A 28 -16.69 -9.70 2.15
CA GLY A 28 -16.72 -8.29 1.79
C GLY A 28 -15.68 -7.47 2.57
N LEU A 29 -15.43 -6.25 2.13
CA LEU A 29 -14.50 -5.34 2.74
C LEU A 29 -15.23 -4.38 3.69
N PHE A 30 -14.60 -4.03 4.81
CA PHE A 30 -15.18 -3.03 5.71
C PHE A 30 -15.07 -1.62 5.12
N VAL A 31 -16.20 -0.91 5.14
CA VAL A 31 -16.33 0.51 4.78
C VAL A 31 -17.06 1.26 5.89
N PRO A 32 -16.77 2.56 6.13
CA PRO A 32 -17.58 3.36 7.03
C PRO A 32 -19.00 3.52 6.46
N GLN A 33 -20.02 3.49 7.30
CA GLN A 33 -21.40 3.71 6.86
C GLN A 33 -21.60 5.11 6.28
N GLU A 34 -20.89 6.10 6.82
CA GLU A 34 -20.88 7.46 6.32
C GLU A 34 -19.45 7.95 6.14
N MET A 35 -19.18 8.66 5.04
CA MET A 35 -17.88 9.28 4.82
C MET A 35 -17.74 10.51 5.71
N PRO A 36 -16.77 10.55 6.64
CA PRO A 36 -16.57 11.70 7.49
C PRO A 36 -16.16 12.94 6.69
N LYS A 37 -16.35 14.13 7.27
CA LYS A 37 -15.89 15.40 6.70
C LYS A 37 -14.72 15.96 7.50
N LEU A 38 -13.87 16.74 6.85
CA LEU A 38 -12.84 17.51 7.53
C LEU A 38 -13.51 18.51 8.49
N GLU A 39 -13.06 18.54 9.75
CA GLU A 39 -13.67 19.35 10.82
C GLU A 39 -13.03 20.74 10.98
N LYS A 40 -11.78 20.90 10.53
CA LYS A 40 -11.01 22.14 10.63
C LYS A 40 -10.81 22.77 9.26
N SER A 41 -10.46 24.05 9.23
CA SER A 41 -10.01 24.69 8.00
C SER A 41 -8.71 24.08 7.49
N LEU A 42 -8.42 24.23 6.20
CA LEU A 42 -7.17 23.74 5.62
C LEU A 42 -5.96 24.50 6.15
N GLU A 43 -6.16 25.77 6.52
CA GLU A 43 -5.16 26.63 7.15
C GLU A 43 -4.78 26.07 8.54
N ASP A 44 -5.77 25.67 9.35
CA ASP A 44 -5.52 25.07 10.67
C ASP A 44 -4.77 23.74 10.53
N TYR A 45 -5.15 22.89 9.56
CA TYR A 45 -4.42 21.65 9.29
C TYR A 45 -2.99 21.91 8.80
N ALA A 46 -2.74 22.99 8.07
CA ALA A 46 -1.40 23.32 7.56
C ALA A 46 -0.37 23.63 8.65
N GLU A 47 -0.84 24.05 9.84
CA GLU A 47 0.06 24.33 10.98
C GLU A 47 0.43 23.08 11.78
N LEU A 48 -0.24 21.95 11.57
CA LEU A 48 -0.01 20.73 12.32
C LEU A 48 1.25 19.98 11.87
N SER A 49 1.88 19.29 12.82
CA SER A 49 2.85 18.22 12.50
C SER A 49 2.17 17.06 11.78
N TYR A 50 2.94 16.15 11.16
CA TYR A 50 2.36 14.97 10.54
C TYR A 50 1.58 14.12 11.58
N GLN A 51 2.14 13.94 12.77
CA GLN A 51 1.52 13.16 13.84
C GLN A 51 0.22 13.80 14.36
N ASP A 52 0.20 15.11 14.55
CA ASP A 52 -1.02 15.80 14.99
C ASP A 52 -2.10 15.78 13.91
N LEU A 53 -1.72 15.95 12.64
CA LEU A 53 -2.63 15.79 11.52
C LEU A 53 -3.16 14.35 11.42
N ALA A 54 -2.29 13.35 11.62
CA ALA A 54 -2.69 11.94 11.63
C ALA A 54 -3.76 11.70 12.70
N TYR A 55 -3.59 12.24 13.91
CA TYR A 55 -4.61 12.18 14.94
C TYR A 55 -5.95 12.80 14.49
N GLU A 56 -5.91 14.02 13.98
CA GLU A 56 -7.12 14.74 13.55
C GLU A 56 -7.90 14.00 12.45
N ILE A 57 -7.21 13.35 11.53
CA ILE A 57 -7.85 12.61 10.44
C ILE A 57 -8.30 11.21 10.91
N MET A 58 -7.45 10.49 11.63
CA MET A 58 -7.75 9.10 12.01
C MET A 58 -8.84 9.01 13.07
N LYS A 59 -8.97 9.99 13.98
CA LYS A 59 -10.06 10.03 14.98
C LYS A 59 -11.45 10.03 14.35
N LEU A 60 -11.58 10.55 13.11
CA LEU A 60 -12.86 10.59 12.38
C LEU A 60 -13.32 9.19 11.93
N TYR A 61 -12.37 8.28 11.74
CA TYR A 61 -12.60 6.89 11.34
C TYR A 61 -12.58 5.91 12.52
N LEU A 62 -11.71 6.15 13.51
CA LEU A 62 -11.43 5.24 14.61
C LEU A 62 -12.07 5.78 15.91
N THR A 63 -13.38 5.98 15.87
CA THR A 63 -14.13 6.70 16.90
C THR A 63 -14.30 5.96 18.23
N ASP A 64 -13.95 4.69 18.28
CA ASP A 64 -13.91 3.90 19.52
C ASP A 64 -12.52 3.88 20.18
N PHE A 65 -11.51 4.50 19.54
CA PHE A 65 -10.22 4.75 20.17
C PHE A 65 -10.25 6.04 21.00
N THR A 66 -9.67 6.00 22.20
CA THR A 66 -9.43 7.23 22.96
C THR A 66 -8.30 8.05 22.31
N GLU A 67 -8.20 9.33 22.66
CA GLU A 67 -7.09 10.17 22.20
C GLU A 67 -5.73 9.58 22.59
N GLU A 68 -5.60 9.11 23.84
CA GLU A 68 -4.37 8.50 24.33
C GLU A 68 -3.97 7.25 23.54
N GLU A 69 -4.94 6.36 23.27
CA GLU A 69 -4.72 5.14 22.48
C GLU A 69 -4.30 5.46 21.05
N LEU A 70 -4.97 6.41 20.42
CA LEU A 70 -4.66 6.76 19.03
C LEU A 70 -3.33 7.48 18.89
N ARG A 71 -3.02 8.41 19.82
CA ARG A 71 -1.71 9.07 19.87
C ARG A 71 -0.58 8.09 20.17
N TYR A 72 -0.81 7.10 21.03
CA TYR A 72 0.15 6.01 21.25
C TYR A 72 0.45 5.28 19.92
N CYS A 73 -0.57 4.87 19.17
CA CYS A 73 -0.38 4.20 17.89
C CYS A 73 0.40 5.07 16.89
N ILE A 74 0.03 6.35 16.78
CA ILE A 74 0.63 7.31 15.84
C ILE A 74 2.10 7.57 16.19
N ASN A 75 2.40 7.87 17.44
CA ASN A 75 3.76 8.23 17.88
C ASN A 75 4.70 7.03 17.85
N SER A 76 4.18 5.80 18.09
CA SER A 76 4.95 4.57 17.96
C SER A 76 5.26 4.20 16.51
N ALA A 77 4.47 4.69 15.56
CA ALA A 77 4.63 4.39 14.15
C ALA A 77 5.47 5.43 13.39
N TYR A 78 5.17 6.71 13.61
CA TYR A 78 5.76 7.82 12.86
C TYR A 78 6.79 8.57 13.71
N ASP A 79 7.92 7.94 13.92
CA ASP A 79 9.05 8.40 14.75
C ASP A 79 10.34 8.48 13.92
N ASP A 80 11.49 8.29 14.56
CA ASP A 80 12.82 8.30 13.94
C ASP A 80 13.10 7.10 13.02
N LYS A 81 12.19 6.15 12.91
CA LYS A 81 12.21 5.12 11.86
C LYS A 81 12.06 5.68 10.45
N PHE A 82 11.48 6.88 10.34
CA PHE A 82 11.43 7.62 9.08
C PHE A 82 12.65 8.55 8.95
N SER A 83 13.27 8.56 7.77
CA SER A 83 14.49 9.35 7.51
C SER A 83 14.26 10.87 7.50
N THR A 84 13.01 11.32 7.56
CA THR A 84 12.63 12.74 7.62
C THR A 84 11.54 12.99 8.65
N LYS A 85 11.62 14.13 9.34
CA LYS A 85 10.61 14.59 10.31
C LYS A 85 9.25 14.89 9.67
N GLU A 86 9.24 15.17 8.37
CA GLU A 86 8.02 15.44 7.63
C GLU A 86 7.23 14.16 7.32
N ILE A 87 7.83 12.97 7.52
CA ILE A 87 7.27 11.64 7.27
C ILE A 87 6.91 11.42 5.79
N ALA A 88 6.15 12.33 5.18
CA ALA A 88 5.69 12.31 3.79
C ALA A 88 5.95 13.68 3.12
N PRO A 89 7.21 14.04 2.85
CA PRO A 89 7.53 15.33 2.26
C PRO A 89 6.99 15.48 0.84
N VAL A 90 6.72 16.72 0.46
CA VAL A 90 6.36 17.10 -0.92
C VAL A 90 7.49 17.91 -1.51
N VAL A 91 8.04 17.43 -2.62
CA VAL A 91 9.11 18.13 -3.33
C VAL A 91 8.64 18.61 -4.69
N LYS A 92 9.04 19.84 -5.06
CA LYS A 92 8.79 20.38 -6.39
C LYS A 92 10.02 20.17 -7.27
N LYS A 93 9.83 19.54 -8.42
CA LYS A 93 10.89 19.32 -9.42
C LYS A 93 10.33 19.66 -10.81
N GLY A 94 10.90 20.70 -11.40
CA GLY A 94 10.30 21.30 -12.62
C GLY A 94 8.86 21.75 -12.39
N ASP A 95 7.94 21.31 -13.25
CA ASP A 95 6.52 21.65 -13.18
C ASP A 95 5.68 20.61 -12.40
N SER A 96 6.32 19.66 -11.74
CA SER A 96 5.64 18.58 -11.02
C SER A 96 5.92 18.63 -9.53
N TYR A 97 4.93 18.20 -8.74
CA TYR A 97 5.05 17.99 -7.30
C TYR A 97 5.09 16.48 -7.05
N TYR A 98 6.03 16.03 -6.21
CA TYR A 98 6.19 14.63 -5.86
C TYR A 98 5.91 14.45 -4.36
N LEU A 99 4.97 13.58 -4.03
CA LEU A 99 4.72 13.14 -2.66
C LEU A 99 5.60 11.92 -2.37
N GLU A 100 6.64 12.11 -1.60
CA GLU A 100 7.61 11.05 -1.30
C GLU A 100 7.12 10.19 -0.12
N LEU A 101 6.72 8.96 -0.38
CA LEU A 101 6.19 8.01 0.60
C LEU A 101 7.19 6.88 0.94
N PHE A 102 8.46 7.08 0.65
CA PHE A 102 9.49 6.05 0.74
C PHE A 102 10.55 6.32 1.82
N HIS A 103 10.27 7.19 2.76
CA HIS A 103 11.19 7.56 3.83
C HIS A 103 11.17 6.61 5.03
N GLY A 104 10.31 5.59 5.03
CA GLY A 104 10.26 4.56 6.06
C GLY A 104 11.34 3.48 5.87
N ARG A 105 11.35 2.52 6.79
CA ARG A 105 12.37 1.46 6.90
C ARG A 105 12.50 0.56 5.67
N THR A 106 11.41 0.35 4.93
CA THR A 106 11.45 -0.53 3.75
C THR A 106 11.52 0.23 2.43
N LEU A 107 11.64 1.56 2.48
CA LEU A 107 11.79 2.45 1.34
C LEU A 107 10.63 2.35 0.33
N ALA A 108 9.40 2.15 0.84
CA ALA A 108 8.19 2.08 0.04
C ALA A 108 6.98 2.62 0.83
N PHE A 109 5.96 3.12 0.11
CA PHE A 109 4.75 3.70 0.69
C PHE A 109 4.00 2.78 1.65
N LYS A 110 4.26 1.48 1.58
CA LYS A 110 3.60 0.48 2.44
C LYS A 110 3.95 0.70 3.92
N ASP A 111 5.10 1.30 4.20
CA ASP A 111 5.50 1.68 5.55
C ASP A 111 4.52 2.66 6.19
N MET A 112 3.90 3.55 5.41
CA MET A 112 2.93 4.53 5.91
C MET A 112 1.74 3.91 6.63
N ALA A 113 1.37 2.69 6.26
CA ALA A 113 0.27 1.97 6.88
C ALA A 113 0.72 0.76 7.71
N LEU A 114 1.80 0.09 7.33
CA LEU A 114 2.27 -1.10 8.03
C LEU A 114 3.07 -0.77 9.30
N SER A 115 3.63 0.43 9.42
CA SER A 115 4.26 0.87 10.68
C SER A 115 3.24 1.11 11.81
N ILE A 116 2.02 1.53 11.49
CA ILE A 116 0.98 1.81 12.50
C ILE A 116 0.05 0.63 12.76
N LEU A 117 -0.18 -0.23 11.77
CA LEU A 117 -1.13 -1.34 11.87
C LEU A 117 -0.93 -2.24 13.10
N PRO A 118 0.30 -2.62 13.49
CA PRO A 118 0.51 -3.46 14.67
C PRO A 118 -0.01 -2.83 15.95
N TYR A 119 0.20 -1.55 16.14
CA TYR A 119 -0.26 -0.80 17.31
C TYR A 119 -1.78 -0.65 17.32
N LEU A 120 -2.38 -0.37 16.15
CA LEU A 120 -3.84 -0.37 15.99
C LEU A 120 -4.42 -1.74 16.31
N MET A 121 -3.80 -2.83 15.85
CA MET A 121 -4.23 -4.20 16.16
C MET A 121 -4.11 -4.50 17.64
N LYS A 122 -3.00 -4.16 18.29
CA LYS A 122 -2.79 -4.36 19.73
C LYS A 122 -3.89 -3.68 20.56
N VAL A 123 -4.17 -2.40 20.29
CA VAL A 123 -5.25 -1.65 20.95
C VAL A 123 -6.60 -2.27 20.64
N SER A 124 -6.84 -2.65 19.39
CA SER A 124 -8.10 -3.28 18.96
C SER A 124 -8.34 -4.62 19.65
N CYS A 125 -7.32 -5.46 19.78
CA CYS A 125 -7.43 -6.73 20.53
C CYS A 125 -7.81 -6.49 21.97
N LYS A 126 -7.18 -5.54 22.65
CA LYS A 126 -7.50 -5.17 24.04
C LYS A 126 -8.97 -4.72 24.16
N LYS A 127 -9.45 -3.87 23.26
CA LYS A 127 -10.85 -3.39 23.24
C LYS A 127 -11.87 -4.51 23.04
N ASN A 128 -11.54 -5.50 22.23
CA ASN A 128 -12.40 -6.64 21.91
C ASN A 128 -12.14 -7.87 22.79
N GLN A 129 -11.36 -7.72 23.89
CA GLN A 129 -11.07 -8.76 24.87
C GLN A 129 -10.43 -10.03 24.26
N ILE A 130 -9.65 -9.86 23.18
CA ILE A 130 -8.90 -10.92 22.53
C ILE A 130 -7.59 -11.10 23.30
N GLN A 131 -7.37 -12.31 23.81
CA GLN A 131 -6.21 -12.66 24.65
C GLN A 131 -5.10 -13.36 23.87
N GLU A 132 -5.45 -13.96 22.72
CA GLU A 132 -4.53 -14.69 21.88
C GLU A 132 -3.53 -13.74 21.22
N LYS A 133 -2.29 -14.18 21.03
CA LYS A 133 -1.32 -13.50 20.18
C LYS A 133 -1.79 -13.51 18.73
N ILE A 134 -1.73 -12.39 18.08
CA ILE A 134 -2.07 -12.26 16.66
C ILE A 134 -0.90 -12.76 15.80
N VAL A 135 -1.15 -13.74 14.97
CA VAL A 135 -0.18 -14.26 14.01
C VAL A 135 -0.51 -13.71 12.62
N ILE A 136 0.30 -12.80 12.14
CA ILE A 136 0.22 -12.32 10.76
C ILE A 136 0.84 -13.36 9.84
N LEU A 137 0.01 -13.98 9.01
CA LEU A 137 0.46 -14.95 8.02
C LEU A 137 0.28 -14.35 6.61
N THR A 138 1.36 -14.28 5.83
CA THR A 138 1.31 -13.69 4.50
C THR A 138 2.23 -14.39 3.52
N ALA A 139 1.81 -14.42 2.24
CA ALA A 139 2.68 -14.68 1.11
C ALA A 139 3.06 -13.36 0.44
N THR A 140 4.29 -13.24 0.00
CA THR A 140 4.78 -12.01 -0.62
C THR A 140 5.61 -12.29 -1.88
N SER A 141 5.51 -11.35 -2.84
CA SER A 141 6.44 -11.22 -3.97
C SER A 141 7.54 -10.19 -3.69
N GLY A 142 7.69 -9.74 -2.42
CA GLY A 142 8.76 -8.82 -2.00
C GLY A 142 8.28 -7.75 -1.00
N ASP A 143 7.86 -6.57 -1.48
CA ASP A 143 7.68 -5.37 -0.66
C ASP A 143 6.67 -5.48 0.48
N THR A 144 5.53 -6.11 0.26
CA THR A 144 4.46 -6.16 1.29
C THR A 144 4.88 -7.00 2.48
N GLY A 145 5.49 -8.16 2.23
CA GLY A 145 5.99 -9.02 3.31
C GLY A 145 7.10 -8.34 4.11
N LYS A 146 8.05 -7.70 3.42
CA LYS A 146 9.13 -6.97 4.11
C LYS A 146 8.56 -5.82 4.96
N ALA A 147 7.66 -5.02 4.42
CA ALA A 147 7.06 -3.92 5.18
C ALA A 147 6.21 -4.40 6.36
N ALA A 148 5.53 -5.55 6.21
CA ALA A 148 4.81 -6.16 7.33
C ALA A 148 5.79 -6.66 8.41
N MET A 149 6.86 -7.37 8.04
CA MET A 149 7.88 -7.80 9.01
C MET A 149 8.49 -6.64 9.77
N GLU A 150 8.83 -5.56 9.08
CA GLU A 150 9.41 -4.38 9.72
C GLU A 150 8.43 -3.71 10.69
N GLY A 151 7.15 -3.58 10.27
CA GLY A 151 6.12 -2.98 11.11
C GLY A 151 5.79 -3.79 12.35
N PHE A 152 5.72 -5.13 12.23
CA PHE A 152 5.40 -6.04 13.33
C PHE A 152 6.61 -6.48 14.14
N CYS A 153 7.85 -6.10 13.74
CA CYS A 153 9.08 -6.46 14.43
C CYS A 153 9.04 -6.07 15.91
N ASP A 154 9.17 -7.06 16.79
CA ASP A 154 9.19 -6.91 18.25
C ASP A 154 7.96 -6.18 18.85
N VAL A 155 6.83 -6.15 18.12
CA VAL A 155 5.57 -5.66 18.69
C VAL A 155 4.95 -6.75 19.56
N ASP A 156 4.86 -6.46 20.85
CA ASP A 156 4.30 -7.37 21.85
C ASP A 156 2.87 -7.78 21.52
N GLY A 157 2.56 -9.09 21.68
CA GLY A 157 1.26 -9.68 21.34
C GLY A 157 1.08 -10.04 19.87
N CYS A 158 2.12 -9.90 19.06
CA CYS A 158 2.10 -10.23 17.64
C CYS A 158 3.22 -11.20 17.26
N GLU A 159 2.92 -12.08 16.30
CA GLU A 159 3.90 -12.88 15.56
C GLU A 159 3.71 -12.61 14.07
N ILE A 160 4.77 -12.69 13.28
CA ILE A 160 4.66 -12.56 11.83
C ILE A 160 5.41 -13.67 11.11
N ILE A 161 4.71 -14.33 10.18
CA ILE A 161 5.25 -15.40 9.34
C ILE A 161 5.08 -15.01 7.88
N VAL A 162 6.18 -14.97 7.15
CA VAL A 162 6.21 -14.58 5.74
C VAL A 162 6.73 -15.73 4.89
N PHE A 163 5.93 -16.13 3.92
CA PHE A 163 6.34 -17.06 2.86
C PHE A 163 6.65 -16.29 1.59
N TYR A 164 7.76 -16.63 0.92
CA TYR A 164 8.11 -16.08 -0.38
C TYR A 164 8.59 -17.18 -1.33
N PRO A 165 8.40 -17.04 -2.66
CA PRO A 165 8.90 -18.01 -3.62
C PRO A 165 10.43 -17.94 -3.68
N LYS A 166 11.12 -19.08 -3.50
CA LYS A 166 12.56 -19.20 -3.52
C LYS A 166 13.10 -18.64 -4.82
N ASP A 167 13.41 -18.21 -5.54
CA ASP A 167 13.87 -17.62 -6.80
C ASP A 167 12.85 -16.68 -7.48
N GLY A 168 11.82 -16.25 -6.73
CA GLY A 168 10.71 -15.43 -7.26
C GLY A 168 10.69 -13.98 -6.76
N VAL A 169 11.74 -13.52 -6.08
CA VAL A 169 11.91 -12.15 -5.59
C VAL A 169 13.27 -11.60 -6.02
N SER A 170 13.45 -10.27 -6.04
CA SER A 170 14.76 -9.71 -6.37
C SER A 170 15.81 -10.07 -5.30
N PRO A 171 17.11 -10.13 -5.66
CA PRO A 171 18.18 -10.41 -4.68
C PRO A 171 18.18 -9.44 -3.50
N PHE A 172 17.87 -8.17 -3.72
CA PHE A 172 17.74 -7.18 -2.65
C PHE A 172 16.58 -7.47 -1.73
N GLN A 173 15.41 -7.79 -2.29
CA GLN A 173 14.22 -8.13 -1.48
C GLN A 173 14.41 -9.43 -0.68
N GLU A 174 15.04 -10.45 -1.29
CA GLU A 174 15.38 -11.68 -0.58
C GLU A 174 16.32 -11.38 0.59
N ARG A 175 17.39 -10.62 0.34
CA ARG A 175 18.33 -10.20 1.38
C ARG A 175 17.63 -9.44 2.51
N GLN A 176 16.74 -8.50 2.17
CA GLN A 176 15.93 -7.77 3.15
C GLN A 176 15.11 -8.68 4.05
N MET A 177 14.47 -9.71 3.50
CA MET A 177 13.65 -10.65 4.28
C MET A 177 14.52 -11.58 5.13
N ARG A 178 15.58 -12.14 4.57
CA ARG A 178 16.47 -13.08 5.26
C ARG A 178 17.30 -12.45 6.37
N ALA A 179 17.61 -11.16 6.27
CA ALA A 179 18.33 -10.40 7.29
C ALA A 179 17.40 -9.72 8.32
N GLN A 180 16.05 -9.93 8.23
CA GLN A 180 15.10 -9.30 9.14
C GLN A 180 15.41 -9.64 10.59
N LYS A 181 15.45 -8.61 11.44
CA LYS A 181 15.58 -8.71 12.91
C LYS A 181 14.21 -8.95 13.54
N GLY A 182 14.20 -9.25 14.82
CA GLY A 182 13.01 -9.44 15.66
C GLY A 182 12.81 -10.89 16.06
N GLU A 183 12.50 -11.08 17.36
CA GLU A 183 12.28 -12.40 17.93
C GLU A 183 10.93 -13.01 17.51
N ASN A 184 9.99 -12.15 17.12
CA ASN A 184 8.64 -12.52 16.67
C ASN A 184 8.49 -12.55 15.14
N THR A 185 9.61 -12.55 14.39
CA THR A 185 9.59 -12.54 12.92
C THR A 185 10.10 -13.86 12.36
N HIS A 186 9.34 -14.47 11.46
CA HIS A 186 9.66 -15.76 10.86
C HIS A 186 9.52 -15.68 9.33
N VAL A 187 10.51 -16.22 8.64
CA VAL A 187 10.55 -16.21 7.17
C VAL A 187 10.87 -17.59 6.63
N ALA A 188 10.11 -18.05 5.66
CA ALA A 188 10.40 -19.28 4.94
C ALA A 188 10.28 -19.08 3.43
N ALA A 189 11.29 -19.56 2.70
CA ALA A 189 11.20 -19.69 1.25
C ALA A 189 10.42 -20.95 0.88
N ILE A 190 9.55 -20.87 -0.11
CA ILE A 190 8.85 -22.05 -0.63
C ILE A 190 9.45 -22.52 -1.95
N LEU A 191 9.44 -23.83 -2.16
CA LEU A 191 9.77 -24.46 -3.45
C LEU A 191 8.52 -24.41 -4.35
N GLY A 192 8.31 -23.26 -4.98
CA GLY A 192 7.14 -22.95 -5.81
C GLY A 192 7.15 -21.50 -6.26
N ASN A 193 6.10 -21.08 -6.95
CA ASN A 193 5.92 -19.71 -7.38
C ASN A 193 5.06 -18.89 -6.38
N PHE A 194 4.78 -17.62 -6.70
CA PHE A 194 4.01 -16.74 -5.83
C PHE A 194 2.55 -17.20 -5.66
N ASP A 195 1.93 -17.75 -6.69
CA ASP A 195 0.56 -18.26 -6.63
C ASP A 195 0.48 -19.51 -5.73
N ASP A 196 1.52 -20.33 -5.73
CA ASP A 196 1.67 -21.48 -4.84
C ASP A 196 1.75 -21.01 -3.37
N ALA A 197 2.57 -19.99 -3.09
CA ALA A 197 2.67 -19.38 -1.77
C ALA A 197 1.34 -18.82 -1.28
N GLN A 198 0.63 -18.08 -2.15
CA GLN A 198 -0.70 -17.53 -1.83
C GLN A 198 -1.74 -18.65 -1.58
N SER A 199 -1.71 -19.68 -2.40
CA SER A 199 -2.64 -20.82 -2.28
C SER A 199 -2.40 -21.59 -0.97
N GLY A 200 -1.14 -21.79 -0.60
CA GLY A 200 -0.77 -22.41 0.68
C GLY A 200 -1.27 -21.58 1.88
N VAL A 201 -1.03 -20.26 1.88
CA VAL A 201 -1.54 -19.36 2.92
C VAL A 201 -3.07 -19.38 2.99
N LYS A 202 -3.78 -19.35 1.85
CA LYS A 202 -5.24 -19.44 1.81
C LYS A 202 -5.75 -20.77 2.36
N LYS A 203 -5.07 -21.87 2.06
CA LYS A 203 -5.40 -23.21 2.58
C LYS A 203 -5.33 -23.21 4.11
N ILE A 204 -4.26 -22.68 4.69
CA ILE A 204 -4.09 -22.55 6.16
C ILE A 204 -5.21 -21.69 6.76
N PHE A 205 -5.57 -20.56 6.16
CA PHE A 205 -6.69 -19.73 6.60
C PHE A 205 -8.07 -20.39 6.44
N SER A 206 -8.22 -21.37 5.56
CA SER A 206 -9.49 -22.09 5.38
C SER A 206 -9.62 -23.33 6.25
N ASP A 207 -8.53 -23.81 6.86
CA ASP A 207 -8.53 -24.97 7.75
C ASP A 207 -8.98 -24.57 9.17
N LYS A 208 -10.27 -24.77 9.44
CA LYS A 208 -10.88 -24.43 10.73
C LYS A 208 -10.30 -25.27 11.88
N ALA A 209 -10.03 -26.57 11.65
CA ALA A 209 -9.48 -27.45 12.68
C ALA A 209 -8.07 -27.00 13.09
N TYR A 210 -7.27 -26.59 12.11
CA TYR A 210 -5.95 -26.04 12.39
C TYR A 210 -6.02 -24.68 13.13
N GLN A 211 -6.94 -23.79 12.74
CA GLN A 211 -7.13 -22.53 13.45
C GLN A 211 -7.57 -22.74 14.91
N GLU A 212 -8.50 -23.67 15.16
CA GLU A 212 -8.93 -24.04 16.52
C GLU A 212 -7.76 -24.56 17.35
N LYS A 213 -6.94 -25.43 16.79
CA LYS A 213 -5.71 -25.92 17.43
C LYS A 213 -4.74 -24.79 17.79
N LEU A 214 -4.54 -23.81 16.92
CA LEU A 214 -3.72 -22.64 17.21
C LEU A 214 -4.33 -21.79 18.32
N MET A 215 -5.65 -21.54 18.30
CA MET A 215 -6.36 -20.79 19.34
C MET A 215 -6.25 -21.45 20.71
N GLU A 216 -6.34 -22.78 20.81
CA GLU A 216 -6.09 -23.52 22.05
C GLU A 216 -4.66 -23.33 22.59
N LYS A 217 -3.71 -22.98 21.73
CA LYS A 217 -2.33 -22.67 22.06
C LYS A 217 -2.07 -21.18 22.28
N GLY A 218 -3.11 -20.36 22.24
CA GLY A 218 -3.04 -18.92 22.46
C GLY A 218 -2.64 -18.11 21.22
N TYR A 219 -2.81 -18.64 20.01
CA TYR A 219 -2.50 -17.96 18.76
C TYR A 219 -3.75 -17.79 17.88
N ARG A 220 -3.93 -16.62 17.28
CA ARG A 220 -5.01 -16.30 16.35
C ARG A 220 -4.43 -15.84 15.02
N LEU A 221 -4.74 -16.53 13.93
CA LEU A 221 -4.32 -16.10 12.59
C LEU A 221 -5.02 -14.82 12.18
N SER A 222 -4.28 -13.91 11.58
CA SER A 222 -4.76 -12.68 10.99
C SER A 222 -3.92 -12.31 9.76
N SER A 223 -4.37 -11.31 9.02
CA SER A 223 -3.71 -10.86 7.79
C SER A 223 -3.45 -9.35 7.82
N ALA A 224 -2.25 -8.96 7.39
CA ALA A 224 -1.88 -7.56 7.16
C ALA A 224 -2.09 -7.13 5.69
N ASN A 225 -3.00 -7.75 4.96
CA ASN A 225 -3.28 -7.44 3.56
C ASN A 225 -3.81 -6.01 3.38
N SER A 226 -3.67 -5.47 2.16
CA SER A 226 -4.12 -4.11 1.81
C SER A 226 -5.63 -3.88 1.98
N ILE A 227 -6.42 -4.94 2.11
CA ILE A 227 -7.87 -4.90 2.33
C ILE A 227 -8.26 -4.55 3.77
N ASN A 228 -7.36 -4.68 4.75
CA ASN A 228 -7.64 -4.27 6.12
C ASN A 228 -7.88 -2.75 6.19
N ILE A 229 -8.98 -2.34 6.84
CA ILE A 229 -9.31 -0.91 6.98
C ILE A 229 -8.22 -0.14 7.75
N GLY A 230 -7.55 -0.79 8.68
CA GLY A 230 -6.39 -0.24 9.40
C GLY A 230 -5.19 0.08 8.51
N ARG A 231 -5.18 -0.41 7.26
CA ARG A 231 -4.21 -0.02 6.23
C ARG A 231 -4.70 1.09 5.30
N LEU A 232 -6.02 1.26 5.15
CA LEU A 232 -6.56 2.33 4.31
C LEU A 232 -6.54 3.68 5.03
N VAL A 233 -7.04 3.72 6.27
CA VAL A 233 -7.22 4.97 7.02
C VAL A 233 -5.92 5.79 7.17
N PRO A 234 -4.77 5.22 7.53
CA PRO A 234 -3.52 5.98 7.64
C PRO A 234 -3.07 6.61 6.32
N GLN A 235 -3.47 6.05 5.18
CA GLN A 235 -3.10 6.57 3.87
C GLN A 235 -3.87 7.85 3.49
N ILE A 236 -5.00 8.12 4.11
CA ILE A 236 -5.76 9.36 3.90
C ILE A 236 -4.96 10.57 4.41
N VAL A 237 -4.22 10.38 5.48
CA VAL A 237 -3.45 11.42 6.18
C VAL A 237 -2.48 12.13 5.25
N TYR A 238 -1.67 11.40 4.51
CA TYR A 238 -0.63 12.01 3.68
C TYR A 238 -1.17 12.82 2.49
N TYR A 239 -2.40 12.58 2.05
CA TYR A 239 -3.02 13.44 1.02
C TYR A 239 -3.45 14.79 1.59
N VAL A 240 -4.06 14.79 2.78
CA VAL A 240 -4.38 16.04 3.48
C VAL A 240 -3.09 16.80 3.82
N TYR A 241 -2.07 16.08 4.32
CA TYR A 241 -0.77 16.66 4.62
C TYR A 241 -0.12 17.30 3.40
N ALA A 242 -0.06 16.58 2.27
CA ALA A 242 0.55 17.08 1.03
C ALA A 242 -0.14 18.35 0.53
N TYR A 243 -1.47 18.37 0.52
CA TYR A 243 -2.24 19.55 0.12
C TYR A 243 -1.91 20.74 1.01
N CYS A 244 -1.91 20.55 2.34
CA CYS A 244 -1.59 21.57 3.32
C CYS A 244 -0.14 22.06 3.19
N ARG A 245 0.83 21.20 2.89
CA ARG A 245 2.23 21.59 2.64
C ARG A 245 2.36 22.46 1.40
N LEU A 246 1.66 22.13 0.32
CA LEU A 246 1.64 22.94 -0.90
C LEU A 246 0.97 24.31 -0.67
N MET A 247 -0.06 24.38 0.17
CA MET A 247 -0.64 25.66 0.60
C MET A 247 0.35 26.50 1.42
N LYS A 248 0.98 25.88 2.42
CA LYS A 248 1.93 26.57 3.31
C LYS A 248 3.15 27.10 2.56
N SER A 249 3.60 26.40 1.52
CA SER A 249 4.70 26.86 0.64
C SER A 249 4.27 27.90 -0.40
N GLY A 250 2.99 28.26 -0.48
CA GLY A 250 2.45 29.20 -1.48
C GLY A 250 2.29 28.58 -2.89
N GLU A 251 2.50 27.29 -3.04
CA GLU A 251 2.33 26.57 -4.32
C GLU A 251 0.86 26.33 -4.66
N LEU A 252 -0.03 26.29 -3.68
CA LEU A 252 -1.49 26.22 -3.83
C LEU A 252 -2.17 27.33 -3.05
N LYS A 253 -3.27 27.84 -3.59
CA LYS A 253 -4.23 28.65 -2.83
C LYS A 253 -5.23 27.73 -2.12
N ALA A 254 -5.80 28.20 -1.01
CA ALA A 254 -6.88 27.48 -0.35
C ALA A 254 -8.05 27.26 -1.32
N GLY A 255 -8.54 26.02 -1.42
CA GLY A 255 -9.61 25.64 -2.33
C GLY A 255 -9.19 25.45 -3.81
N GLU A 256 -7.92 25.70 -4.15
CA GLU A 256 -7.41 25.44 -5.51
C GLU A 256 -7.38 23.93 -5.79
N SER A 257 -7.88 23.51 -6.94
CA SER A 257 -7.93 22.10 -7.32
C SER A 257 -6.53 21.53 -7.60
N LEU A 258 -6.22 20.37 -7.00
CA LEU A 258 -4.97 19.61 -7.18
C LEU A 258 -5.27 18.24 -7.77
N ASN A 259 -4.79 17.96 -8.97
CA ASN A 259 -4.85 16.60 -9.53
C ASN A 259 -3.83 15.69 -8.81
N VAL A 260 -4.13 14.40 -8.75
CA VAL A 260 -3.25 13.42 -8.11
C VAL A 260 -3.02 12.24 -9.03
N SER A 261 -1.77 11.94 -9.38
CA SER A 261 -1.40 10.76 -10.17
C SER A 261 -0.80 9.68 -9.27
N VAL A 262 -1.42 8.50 -9.27
CA VAL A 262 -1.07 7.41 -8.34
C VAL A 262 -0.69 6.15 -9.13
N PRO A 263 0.54 5.63 -8.96
CA PRO A 263 0.87 4.31 -9.49
C PRO A 263 0.04 3.26 -8.76
N THR A 264 -0.83 2.57 -9.50
CA THR A 264 -1.94 1.82 -8.90
C THR A 264 -1.84 0.32 -9.18
N GLY A 265 -1.83 -0.47 -8.09
CA GLY A 265 -2.01 -1.92 -8.09
C GLY A 265 -3.31 -2.30 -7.36
N ASN A 266 -3.23 -2.65 -6.08
CA ASN A 266 -4.37 -3.07 -5.26
C ASN A 266 -5.36 -1.95 -4.87
N PHE A 267 -5.28 -0.79 -5.50
CA PHE A 267 -6.19 0.35 -5.37
C PHE A 267 -6.23 1.04 -3.99
N GLY A 268 -5.49 0.58 -3.00
CA GLY A 268 -5.53 1.15 -1.63
C GLY A 268 -5.11 2.61 -1.58
N ASN A 269 -3.99 2.93 -2.21
CA ASN A 269 -3.41 4.27 -2.21
C ASN A 269 -4.32 5.32 -2.90
N ILE A 270 -4.79 5.06 -4.12
CA ILE A 270 -5.68 5.99 -4.84
C ILE A 270 -7.08 6.07 -4.19
N LEU A 271 -7.55 4.98 -3.56
CA LEU A 271 -8.78 4.99 -2.78
C LEU A 271 -8.66 5.92 -1.56
N ALA A 272 -7.50 5.98 -0.92
CA ALA A 272 -7.25 6.94 0.16
C ALA A 272 -7.32 8.39 -0.33
N ALA A 273 -6.83 8.70 -1.54
CA ALA A 273 -7.03 10.00 -2.18
C ALA A 273 -8.51 10.29 -2.45
N TYR A 274 -9.26 9.28 -2.91
CA TYR A 274 -10.71 9.39 -3.11
C TYR A 274 -11.44 9.67 -1.78
N CYS A 275 -11.09 8.96 -0.72
CA CYS A 275 -11.64 9.24 0.62
C CYS A 275 -11.33 10.68 1.07
N ALA A 276 -10.09 11.14 0.93
CA ALA A 276 -9.71 12.52 1.25
C ALA A 276 -10.54 13.55 0.46
N LYS A 277 -10.75 13.30 -0.85
CA LYS A 277 -11.64 14.11 -1.67
C LYS A 277 -13.08 14.12 -1.17
N ARG A 278 -13.63 12.95 -0.83
CA ARG A 278 -14.99 12.82 -0.27
C ARG A 278 -15.13 13.49 1.11
N MET A 279 -14.04 13.58 1.88
CA MET A 279 -13.99 14.34 3.12
C MET A 279 -14.03 15.87 2.91
N GLY A 280 -13.81 16.35 1.70
CA GLY A 280 -13.83 17.77 1.35
C GLY A 280 -12.48 18.36 0.98
N LEU A 281 -11.42 17.56 0.87
CA LEU A 281 -10.13 18.04 0.35
C LEU A 281 -10.29 18.43 -1.13
N PRO A 282 -9.83 19.63 -1.57
CA PRO A 282 -10.03 20.11 -2.93
C PRO A 282 -9.13 19.40 -3.96
N LEU A 283 -9.30 18.08 -4.09
CA LEU A 283 -8.62 17.30 -5.12
C LEU A 283 -9.39 17.39 -6.44
N GLY A 284 -8.66 17.54 -7.53
CA GLY A 284 -9.17 17.50 -8.88
C GLY A 284 -9.40 16.07 -9.37
N LYS A 285 -8.82 15.74 -10.52
CA LYS A 285 -8.85 14.37 -11.05
C LYS A 285 -7.88 13.46 -10.30
N LEU A 286 -8.33 12.24 -10.07
CA LEU A 286 -7.53 11.14 -9.55
C LEU A 286 -7.07 10.29 -10.74
N LEU A 287 -5.79 10.37 -11.07
CA LEU A 287 -5.22 9.70 -12.24
C LEU A 287 -4.75 8.31 -11.81
N CYS A 288 -5.53 7.29 -12.18
CA CYS A 288 -5.21 5.88 -11.94
C CYS A 288 -4.20 5.42 -12.98
N ALA A 289 -2.94 5.35 -12.60
CA ALA A 289 -1.85 4.96 -13.48
C ALA A 289 -1.60 3.45 -13.41
N SER A 290 -1.65 2.78 -14.57
CA SER A 290 -1.31 1.37 -14.75
C SER A 290 0.00 1.21 -15.51
N ASN A 291 0.66 0.07 -15.35
CA ASN A 291 1.71 -0.39 -16.27
C ASN A 291 1.09 -1.23 -17.41
N ASP A 292 1.86 -2.12 -18.03
CA ASP A 292 1.36 -3.00 -19.10
C ASP A 292 0.22 -3.92 -18.62
N ASN A 293 0.08 -4.17 -17.31
CA ASN A 293 -1.08 -4.81 -16.68
C ASN A 293 -2.21 -3.79 -16.49
N LYS A 294 -2.81 -3.35 -17.56
CA LYS A 294 -3.73 -2.21 -17.63
C LYS A 294 -5.21 -2.54 -17.37
N VAL A 295 -5.49 -3.51 -16.50
CA VAL A 295 -6.87 -3.91 -16.18
C VAL A 295 -7.71 -2.75 -15.64
N LEU A 296 -7.12 -1.90 -14.78
CA LEU A 296 -7.80 -0.73 -14.24
C LEU A 296 -8.03 0.35 -15.30
N THR A 297 -7.05 0.58 -16.19
CA THR A 297 -7.22 1.53 -17.30
C THR A 297 -8.38 1.15 -18.19
N ASP A 298 -8.46 -0.12 -18.57
CA ASP A 298 -9.56 -0.62 -19.42
C ASP A 298 -10.89 -0.56 -18.68
N PHE A 299 -10.92 -0.88 -17.38
CA PHE A 299 -12.11 -0.79 -16.53
C PHE A 299 -12.69 0.64 -16.51
N PHE A 300 -11.89 1.63 -16.16
CA PHE A 300 -12.40 3.03 -16.12
C PHE A 300 -12.82 3.59 -17.46
N ARG A 301 -12.30 3.05 -18.58
CA ARG A 301 -12.65 3.47 -19.93
C ARG A 301 -13.92 2.79 -20.46
N THR A 302 -14.25 1.59 -19.97
CA THR A 302 -15.30 0.75 -20.59
C THR A 302 -16.41 0.35 -19.63
N GLY A 303 -16.26 0.57 -18.32
CA GLY A 303 -17.13 0.03 -17.28
C GLY A 303 -17.02 -1.49 -17.12
N ILE A 304 -16.08 -2.16 -17.82
CA ILE A 304 -15.90 -3.61 -17.78
C ILE A 304 -14.58 -3.93 -17.09
N TYR A 305 -14.64 -4.68 -15.99
CA TYR A 305 -13.47 -5.30 -15.38
C TYR A 305 -13.31 -6.72 -15.90
N ASP A 306 -12.15 -7.03 -16.48
CA ASP A 306 -11.86 -8.35 -17.04
C ASP A 306 -10.44 -8.80 -16.65
N LYS A 307 -10.36 -9.83 -15.77
CA LYS A 307 -9.09 -10.43 -15.34
C LYS A 307 -8.56 -11.50 -16.30
N ASN A 308 -9.38 -11.93 -17.28
CA ASN A 308 -9.04 -13.00 -18.23
C ASN A 308 -8.12 -12.43 -19.33
N ARG A 309 -6.90 -12.12 -18.96
CA ARG A 309 -5.87 -11.52 -19.84
C ARG A 309 -4.48 -12.03 -19.47
N PRO A 310 -3.48 -11.89 -20.36
CA PRO A 310 -2.12 -12.21 -20.02
C PRO A 310 -1.61 -11.39 -18.83
N PHE A 311 -0.78 -12.01 -18.00
CA PHE A 311 -0.04 -11.33 -16.93
C PHE A 311 1.34 -10.96 -17.46
N HIS A 312 1.75 -9.72 -17.23
CA HIS A 312 3.06 -9.21 -17.64
C HIS A 312 3.92 -8.94 -16.40
N VAL A 313 5.12 -9.50 -16.37
CA VAL A 313 6.13 -9.14 -15.36
C VAL A 313 6.85 -7.89 -15.85
N THR A 314 6.81 -6.82 -15.06
CA THR A 314 7.34 -5.51 -15.44
C THR A 314 8.42 -5.02 -14.47
N THR A 315 9.03 -3.87 -14.78
CA THR A 315 9.97 -3.19 -13.88
C THR A 315 9.29 -2.44 -12.72
N SER A 316 7.95 -2.37 -12.73
CA SER A 316 7.15 -1.80 -11.64
C SER A 316 6.26 -2.85 -10.94
N PRO A 317 6.86 -3.86 -10.27
CA PRO A 317 6.18 -5.08 -9.84
C PRO A 317 5.02 -4.87 -8.86
N SER A 318 4.99 -3.80 -8.10
CA SER A 318 3.86 -3.50 -7.19
C SER A 318 2.57 -3.14 -7.93
N MET A 319 2.65 -2.90 -9.25
CA MET A 319 1.52 -2.61 -10.14
C MET A 319 1.15 -3.83 -11.01
N ASP A 320 1.90 -4.94 -10.92
CA ASP A 320 1.64 -6.18 -11.67
C ASP A 320 0.47 -6.91 -11.01
N ILE A 321 -0.75 -6.61 -11.47
CA ILE A 321 -1.98 -7.19 -10.93
C ILE A 321 -2.98 -7.52 -12.04
N LEU A 322 -3.78 -8.55 -11.80
CA LEU A 322 -4.99 -8.87 -12.57
C LEU A 322 -6.25 -8.63 -11.73
N ILE A 323 -6.15 -8.66 -10.40
CA ILE A 323 -7.24 -8.36 -9.47
C ILE A 323 -6.79 -7.22 -8.56
N SER A 324 -7.55 -6.13 -8.58
CA SER A 324 -7.33 -4.94 -7.76
C SER A 324 -8.28 -4.96 -6.57
N SER A 325 -7.80 -5.43 -5.42
CA SER A 325 -8.64 -5.85 -4.29
C SER A 325 -9.47 -4.72 -3.66
N ASN A 326 -8.93 -3.50 -3.53
CA ASN A 326 -9.68 -2.39 -2.92
C ASN A 326 -10.63 -1.67 -3.91
N LEU A 327 -10.64 -2.06 -5.19
CA LEU A 327 -11.61 -1.53 -6.14
C LEU A 327 -13.04 -1.84 -5.69
N GLU A 328 -13.27 -2.96 -5.00
CA GLU A 328 -14.55 -3.32 -4.41
C GLU A 328 -15.12 -2.22 -3.51
N ARG A 329 -14.26 -1.53 -2.72
CA ARG A 329 -14.70 -0.38 -1.91
C ARG A 329 -15.18 0.79 -2.77
N LEU A 330 -14.48 1.06 -3.87
CA LEU A 330 -14.91 2.11 -4.80
C LEU A 330 -16.25 1.78 -5.44
N LEU A 331 -16.45 0.52 -5.85
CA LEU A 331 -17.73 0.06 -6.42
C LEU A 331 -18.86 0.23 -5.42
N TYR A 332 -18.63 -0.13 -4.16
CA TYR A 332 -19.60 0.09 -3.09
C TYR A 332 -19.95 1.59 -2.93
N PHE A 333 -18.93 2.47 -2.86
CA PHE A 333 -19.16 3.92 -2.74
C PHE A 333 -19.85 4.54 -3.96
N ALA A 334 -19.64 3.97 -5.16
CA ALA A 334 -20.26 4.45 -6.38
C ALA A 334 -21.73 3.99 -6.54
N GLY A 335 -22.05 2.79 -6.06
CA GLY A 335 -23.39 2.22 -6.16
C GLY A 335 -24.22 2.41 -4.90
N GLU A 336 -23.62 2.61 -3.75
CA GLU A 336 -24.24 2.62 -2.41
C GLU A 336 -25.17 1.42 -2.19
N ASN A 337 -24.85 0.27 -2.84
CA ASN A 337 -25.68 -0.92 -2.88
C ASN A 337 -24.83 -2.19 -2.66
N ALA A 338 -25.00 -2.80 -1.50
CA ALA A 338 -24.25 -4.00 -1.12
C ALA A 338 -24.61 -5.23 -1.97
N GLU A 339 -25.87 -5.39 -2.36
CA GLU A 339 -26.35 -6.50 -3.20
C GLU A 339 -25.72 -6.40 -4.61
N GLU A 340 -25.67 -5.20 -5.20
CA GLU A 340 -25.04 -4.98 -6.50
C GLU A 340 -23.52 -5.25 -6.39
N CYS A 341 -22.85 -4.75 -5.36
CA CYS A 341 -21.43 -4.99 -5.12
C CYS A 341 -21.13 -6.49 -4.99
N LYS A 342 -21.92 -7.21 -4.17
CA LYS A 342 -21.83 -8.67 -4.01
C LYS A 342 -21.94 -9.40 -5.35
N LYS A 343 -22.94 -9.06 -6.15
CA LYS A 343 -23.14 -9.67 -7.48
C LYS A 343 -21.95 -9.45 -8.40
N LEU A 344 -21.37 -8.24 -8.43
CA LEU A 344 -20.17 -7.94 -9.23
C LEU A 344 -18.97 -8.80 -8.79
N MET A 345 -18.79 -9.00 -7.47
CA MET A 345 -17.70 -9.83 -6.94
C MET A 345 -17.92 -11.33 -7.23
N GLU A 346 -19.16 -11.81 -7.20
CA GLU A 346 -19.52 -13.17 -7.62
C GLU A 346 -19.25 -13.37 -9.12
N GLU A 347 -19.63 -12.42 -9.96
CA GLU A 347 -19.31 -12.46 -11.41
C GLU A 347 -17.80 -12.46 -11.67
N LEU A 348 -17.03 -11.67 -10.93
CA LEU A 348 -15.56 -11.66 -11.02
C LEU A 348 -14.96 -13.02 -10.64
N LYS A 349 -15.51 -13.66 -9.60
CA LYS A 349 -15.08 -15.00 -9.15
C LYS A 349 -15.40 -16.05 -10.20
N ASP A 350 -16.63 -16.09 -10.70
CA ASP A 350 -17.15 -17.19 -11.51
C ASP A 350 -16.82 -17.05 -12.99
N LYS A 351 -16.88 -15.80 -13.52
CA LYS A 351 -16.68 -15.52 -14.95
C LYS A 351 -15.34 -14.83 -15.26
N GLY A 352 -14.65 -14.35 -14.21
CA GLY A 352 -13.42 -13.54 -14.35
C GLY A 352 -13.67 -12.11 -14.83
N LYS A 353 -14.91 -11.68 -14.97
CA LYS A 353 -15.27 -10.32 -15.43
C LYS A 353 -16.64 -9.89 -14.94
N TYR A 354 -16.83 -8.58 -14.86
CA TYR A 354 -18.13 -7.94 -14.63
C TYR A 354 -18.24 -6.63 -15.39
N ARG A 355 -19.47 -6.10 -15.50
CA ARG A 355 -19.77 -4.76 -15.98
C ARG A 355 -20.53 -3.99 -14.92
N ILE A 356 -20.11 -2.75 -14.63
CA ILE A 356 -20.81 -1.85 -13.72
C ILE A 356 -22.01 -1.21 -14.41
N SER A 357 -22.96 -0.70 -13.61
CA SER A 357 -24.13 0.03 -14.12
C SER A 357 -23.74 1.43 -14.59
N ASP A 358 -24.57 1.99 -15.49
CA ASP A 358 -24.42 3.36 -15.99
C ASP A 358 -24.48 4.40 -14.85
N ALA A 359 -25.17 4.07 -13.76
CA ALA A 359 -25.22 4.91 -12.55
C ALA A 359 -23.85 4.94 -11.86
N MET A 360 -23.22 3.79 -11.66
CA MET A 360 -21.85 3.72 -11.11
C MET A 360 -20.84 4.42 -12.02
N GLU A 361 -20.93 4.26 -13.35
CA GLU A 361 -20.00 4.94 -14.27
C GLU A 361 -20.03 6.47 -14.11
N LYS A 362 -21.21 7.05 -13.88
CA LYS A 362 -21.37 8.49 -13.66
C LYS A 362 -20.68 8.96 -12.37
N GLU A 363 -20.70 8.14 -11.32
CA GLU A 363 -20.04 8.46 -10.04
C GLU A 363 -18.51 8.34 -10.12
N LEU A 364 -17.97 7.59 -11.09
CA LEU A 364 -16.53 7.44 -11.33
C LEU A 364 -15.90 8.57 -12.15
N LYS A 365 -16.64 9.61 -12.49
CA LYS A 365 -16.17 10.76 -13.31
C LYS A 365 -14.94 11.50 -12.74
N ASP A 366 -14.69 11.38 -11.45
CA ASP A 366 -13.52 11.99 -10.80
C ASP A 366 -12.21 11.27 -11.15
N PHE A 367 -12.30 10.05 -11.66
CA PHE A 367 -11.14 9.31 -12.10
C PHE A 367 -10.81 9.59 -13.57
N TYR A 368 -9.51 9.68 -13.83
CA TYR A 368 -8.92 9.51 -15.15
C TYR A 368 -8.07 8.25 -15.12
N SER A 369 -7.97 7.51 -16.19
CA SER A 369 -7.13 6.32 -16.25
C SER A 369 -6.21 6.31 -17.46
N GLY A 370 -4.98 5.93 -17.22
CA GLY A 370 -3.97 5.80 -18.25
C GLY A 370 -2.96 4.70 -17.93
N TYR A 371 -2.10 4.39 -18.87
CA TYR A 371 -1.03 3.45 -18.64
C TYR A 371 0.27 3.94 -19.28
N GLY A 372 1.39 3.58 -18.68
CA GLY A 372 2.74 3.81 -19.21
C GLY A 372 3.40 2.49 -19.57
N LYS A 373 3.91 2.39 -20.80
CA LYS A 373 4.72 1.24 -21.24
C LYS A 373 6.11 1.30 -20.64
N GLU A 374 6.79 0.17 -20.57
CA GLU A 374 8.18 0.07 -20.07
C GLU A 374 9.12 1.13 -20.69
N ALA A 375 9.03 1.33 -22.01
CA ALA A 375 9.87 2.31 -22.71
C ALA A 375 9.54 3.76 -22.32
N GLU A 376 8.26 4.06 -22.09
CA GLU A 376 7.80 5.39 -21.66
C GLU A 376 8.24 5.66 -20.21
N GLY A 377 8.12 4.66 -19.32
CA GLY A 377 8.63 4.74 -17.96
C GLY A 377 10.13 4.99 -17.90
N SER A 378 10.91 4.20 -18.64
CA SER A 378 12.37 4.41 -18.76
C SER A 378 12.73 5.79 -19.31
N HIS A 379 11.99 6.26 -20.31
CA HIS A 379 12.20 7.60 -20.86
C HIS A 379 11.86 8.69 -19.84
N SER A 380 10.79 8.52 -19.07
CA SER A 380 10.37 9.45 -18.00
C SER A 380 11.43 9.57 -16.90
N ILE A 381 12.05 8.44 -16.47
CA ILE A 381 13.18 8.46 -15.53
C ILE A 381 14.33 9.30 -16.10
N PHE A 382 14.73 9.03 -17.34
CA PHE A 382 15.84 9.72 -17.99
C PHE A 382 15.57 11.23 -18.14
N GLN A 383 14.41 11.61 -18.65
CA GLN A 383 14.08 13.02 -18.87
C GLN A 383 13.96 13.80 -17.56
N THR A 384 13.28 13.24 -16.55
CA THR A 384 13.14 13.91 -15.24
C THR A 384 14.51 14.15 -14.61
N TYR A 385 15.39 13.14 -14.63
CA TYR A 385 16.76 13.31 -14.14
C TYR A 385 17.53 14.37 -14.91
N LYS A 386 17.48 14.33 -16.24
CA LYS A 386 18.21 15.28 -17.10
C LYS A 386 17.75 16.72 -16.89
N GLU A 387 16.46 16.94 -16.69
CA GLU A 387 15.87 18.29 -16.55
C GLU A 387 16.00 18.85 -15.14
N THR A 388 15.93 18.00 -14.11
CA THR A 388 15.78 18.44 -12.73
C THR A 388 16.80 17.86 -11.75
N GLY A 389 17.58 16.86 -12.15
CA GLY A 389 18.44 16.07 -11.27
C GLY A 389 17.67 15.10 -10.36
N TYR A 390 16.35 15.05 -10.45
CA TYR A 390 15.53 14.17 -9.62
C TYR A 390 15.40 12.79 -10.26
N VAL A 391 15.62 11.75 -9.44
CA VAL A 391 15.56 10.36 -9.90
C VAL A 391 14.22 9.76 -9.49
N LEU A 392 13.51 9.17 -10.46
CA LEU A 392 12.26 8.45 -10.23
C LEU A 392 12.53 6.95 -10.09
N ASP A 393 11.78 6.27 -9.21
CA ASP A 393 11.62 4.83 -9.30
C ASP A 393 10.68 4.43 -10.44
N PRO A 394 10.68 3.15 -10.90
CA PRO A 394 9.85 2.74 -12.03
C PRO A 394 8.35 2.94 -11.85
N HIS A 395 7.82 2.81 -10.62
CA HIS A 395 6.39 3.01 -10.35
C HIS A 395 6.02 4.49 -10.46
N THR A 396 6.80 5.37 -9.85
CA THR A 396 6.63 6.82 -9.93
C THR A 396 6.74 7.30 -11.37
N ALA A 397 7.64 6.70 -12.16
CA ALA A 397 7.80 6.99 -13.58
C ALA A 397 6.51 6.71 -14.38
N VAL A 398 5.84 5.58 -14.11
CA VAL A 398 4.52 5.28 -14.73
C VAL A 398 3.48 6.32 -14.35
N ALA A 399 3.41 6.72 -13.07
CA ALA A 399 2.48 7.77 -12.65
C ALA A 399 2.77 9.12 -13.33
N LYS A 400 4.05 9.46 -13.50
CA LYS A 400 4.48 10.68 -14.22
C LYS A 400 4.07 10.63 -15.70
N VAL A 401 4.28 9.49 -16.38
CA VAL A 401 3.83 9.28 -17.75
C VAL A 401 2.33 9.53 -17.90
N VAL A 402 1.52 8.97 -17.00
CA VAL A 402 0.06 9.14 -17.04
C VAL A 402 -0.35 10.58 -16.74
N ALA A 403 0.34 11.28 -15.84
CA ALA A 403 0.12 12.70 -15.59
C ALA A 403 0.44 13.56 -16.83
N ASP A 404 1.50 13.24 -17.56
CA ASP A 404 1.89 13.94 -18.78
C ASP A 404 0.89 13.65 -19.93
N HIS A 405 0.44 12.42 -20.07
CA HIS A 405 -0.61 12.07 -21.04
C HIS A 405 -1.90 12.85 -20.77
N TYR A 406 -2.33 12.90 -19.49
CA TYR A 406 -3.50 13.68 -19.09
C TYR A 406 -3.34 15.17 -19.44
N ALA A 407 -2.21 15.77 -19.09
CA ALA A 407 -1.95 17.17 -19.40
C ALA A 407 -1.96 17.45 -20.92
N TYR A 408 -1.40 16.53 -21.72
CA TYR A 408 -1.42 16.62 -23.18
C TYR A 408 -2.85 16.53 -23.74
N GLU A 409 -3.65 15.58 -23.27
CA GLU A 409 -5.04 15.39 -23.70
C GLU A 409 -5.92 16.60 -23.32
N GLN A 410 -5.66 17.24 -22.16
CA GLN A 410 -6.40 18.44 -21.76
C GLN A 410 -5.92 19.73 -22.46
N GLY A 411 -4.81 19.68 -23.19
CA GLY A 411 -4.20 20.86 -23.80
C GLY A 411 -3.68 21.90 -22.80
N LYS A 412 -3.57 21.52 -21.53
CA LYS A 412 -3.07 22.37 -20.43
C LYS A 412 -2.46 21.51 -19.32
N ARG A 413 -1.49 22.09 -18.60
CA ARG A 413 -0.90 21.43 -17.43
C ARG A 413 -1.46 22.06 -16.15
N ASP A 414 -2.47 21.42 -15.58
CA ASP A 414 -2.93 21.74 -14.23
C ASP A 414 -1.94 21.23 -13.19
N LYS A 415 -1.99 21.80 -11.98
CA LYS A 415 -1.16 21.32 -10.85
C LYS A 415 -1.47 19.86 -10.57
N CYS A 416 -0.44 19.04 -10.53
CA CYS A 416 -0.57 17.60 -10.32
C CYS A 416 0.47 17.13 -9.30
N LEU A 417 -0.01 16.41 -8.29
CA LEU A 417 0.79 15.70 -7.31
C LEU A 417 1.04 14.28 -7.82
N VAL A 418 2.28 13.94 -8.13
CA VAL A 418 2.69 12.58 -8.49
C VAL A 418 3.09 11.85 -7.22
N VAL A 419 2.46 10.71 -6.95
CA VAL A 419 2.76 9.94 -5.73
C VAL A 419 3.98 9.07 -5.96
N SER A 420 5.07 9.37 -5.21
CA SER A 420 6.35 8.67 -5.27
C SER A 420 6.34 7.53 -4.26
N THR A 421 6.08 6.32 -4.73
CA THR A 421 5.72 5.16 -3.89
C THR A 421 6.89 4.30 -3.47
N ALA A 422 8.06 4.46 -4.06
CA ALA A 422 9.27 3.72 -3.69
C ALA A 422 10.52 4.56 -3.91
N SER A 423 11.57 4.25 -3.14
CA SER A 423 12.89 4.84 -3.36
C SER A 423 13.54 4.26 -4.62
N PRO A 424 14.19 5.08 -5.45
CA PRO A 424 14.99 4.62 -6.60
C PRO A 424 16.06 3.58 -6.21
N TYR A 425 16.59 3.63 -5.02
CA TYR A 425 17.58 2.68 -4.51
C TYR A 425 17.10 1.22 -4.49
N LYS A 426 15.80 0.99 -4.29
CA LYS A 426 15.22 -0.37 -4.38
C LYS A 426 15.27 -0.97 -5.78
N PHE A 427 15.38 -0.13 -6.79
CA PHE A 427 15.33 -0.49 -8.20
C PHE A 427 16.57 0.02 -8.93
N SER A 428 17.71 0.12 -8.22
CA SER A 428 18.94 0.76 -8.69
C SER A 428 19.38 0.28 -10.08
N GLN A 429 19.35 -1.03 -10.34
CA GLN A 429 19.74 -1.60 -11.64
C GLN A 429 18.79 -1.15 -12.77
N THR A 430 17.48 -1.13 -12.53
CA THR A 430 16.48 -0.65 -13.50
C THR A 430 16.65 0.85 -13.76
N VAL A 431 16.86 1.61 -12.70
CA VAL A 431 17.09 3.07 -12.79
C VAL A 431 18.36 3.39 -13.55
N LEU A 432 19.49 2.76 -13.23
CA LEU A 432 20.75 2.94 -13.96
C LEU A 432 20.59 2.62 -15.44
N LYS A 433 19.90 1.51 -15.77
CA LYS A 433 19.60 1.16 -17.16
C LYS A 433 18.79 2.25 -17.87
N ALA A 434 17.77 2.80 -17.20
CA ALA A 434 16.96 3.88 -17.75
C ALA A 434 17.78 5.16 -17.96
N LEU A 435 18.73 5.45 -17.06
CA LEU A 435 19.65 6.57 -17.14
C LEU A 435 20.78 6.35 -18.17
N LYS A 436 20.84 5.18 -18.83
CA LYS A 436 21.85 4.77 -19.79
C LYS A 436 23.26 4.65 -19.18
N GLU A 437 23.32 4.33 -17.91
CA GLU A 437 24.56 4.10 -17.16
C GLU A 437 24.93 2.61 -17.11
N PRO A 438 26.19 2.27 -16.86
CA PRO A 438 26.60 0.89 -16.64
C PRO A 438 25.82 0.26 -15.48
N VAL A 439 25.34 -0.97 -15.69
CA VAL A 439 24.55 -1.70 -14.67
C VAL A 439 25.43 -2.79 -14.06
N PRO A 440 25.89 -2.65 -12.81
CA PRO A 440 26.63 -3.69 -12.10
C PRO A 440 25.79 -4.98 -11.94
N LYS A 441 26.46 -6.13 -11.87
CA LYS A 441 25.79 -7.41 -11.59
C LYS A 441 25.35 -7.50 -10.14
N ASP A 442 26.18 -7.03 -9.24
CA ASP A 442 25.84 -6.94 -7.83
C ASP A 442 24.88 -5.77 -7.58
N VAL A 443 23.86 -6.00 -6.76
CA VAL A 443 22.80 -5.02 -6.48
C VAL A 443 23.33 -3.87 -5.62
N PHE A 444 24.26 -4.13 -4.69
CA PHE A 444 24.82 -3.09 -3.83
C PHE A 444 25.81 -2.21 -4.56
N GLU A 445 26.65 -2.79 -5.45
CA GLU A 445 27.45 -1.99 -6.41
C GLU A 445 26.57 -1.09 -7.29
N GLY A 446 25.37 -1.57 -7.66
CA GLY A 446 24.37 -0.77 -8.39
C GLY A 446 23.81 0.38 -7.54
N ILE A 447 23.60 0.17 -6.25
CA ILE A 447 23.16 1.19 -5.29
C ILE A 447 24.25 2.27 -5.13
N GLU A 448 25.50 1.87 -4.95
CA GLU A 448 26.64 2.81 -4.86
C GLU A 448 26.83 3.63 -6.15
N ALA A 449 26.67 2.99 -7.31
CA ALA A 449 26.73 3.68 -8.60
C ALA A 449 25.62 4.75 -8.71
N LEU A 450 24.43 4.43 -8.25
CA LEU A 450 23.30 5.36 -8.24
C LEU A 450 23.53 6.53 -7.24
N GLU A 451 24.12 6.28 -6.05
CA GLU A 451 24.50 7.33 -5.11
C GLU A 451 25.47 8.35 -5.73
N LYS A 452 26.51 7.86 -6.41
CA LYS A 452 27.51 8.72 -7.07
C LYS A 452 26.87 9.62 -8.14
N LEU A 453 25.83 9.10 -8.81
CA LEU A 453 25.12 9.82 -9.86
C LEU A 453 24.09 10.81 -9.31
N TRP A 454 23.22 10.34 -8.41
CA TRP A 454 22.10 11.12 -7.85
C TRP A 454 22.55 12.11 -6.76
N LYS A 455 23.64 11.78 -6.06
CA LYS A 455 24.21 12.57 -4.94
C LYS A 455 23.31 12.68 -3.73
N GLU A 456 22.27 11.86 -3.64
CA GLU A 456 21.51 11.67 -2.42
C GLU A 456 22.11 10.49 -1.65
N PRO A 457 22.25 10.58 -0.31
CA PRO A 457 22.92 9.52 0.45
C PRO A 457 22.11 8.21 0.43
N ILE A 458 22.81 7.09 0.42
CA ILE A 458 22.19 5.77 0.59
C ILE A 458 21.49 5.74 1.93
N PRO A 459 20.15 5.45 1.97
CA PRO A 459 19.42 5.37 3.23
C PRO A 459 19.99 4.32 4.18
N ALA A 460 20.00 4.63 5.47
CA ALA A 460 20.52 3.72 6.52
C ALA A 460 19.93 2.29 6.44
N PRO A 461 18.62 2.09 6.17
CA PRO A 461 18.08 0.74 6.03
C PRO A 461 18.71 -0.10 4.92
N VAL A 462 19.24 0.52 3.86
CA VAL A 462 19.94 -0.21 2.77
C VAL A 462 21.27 -0.76 3.27
N LYS A 463 22.04 0.08 3.98
CA LYS A 463 23.32 -0.34 4.57
C LYS A 463 23.12 -1.45 5.60
N GLU A 464 22.09 -1.34 6.43
CA GLU A 464 21.74 -2.39 7.40
C GLU A 464 21.41 -3.73 6.73
N VAL A 465 20.80 -3.71 5.53
CA VAL A 465 20.52 -4.93 4.78
C VAL A 465 21.80 -5.52 4.18
N GLU A 466 22.68 -4.68 3.67
CA GLU A 466 23.96 -5.09 3.11
C GLU A 466 24.87 -5.75 4.15
N GLU A 467 25.00 -5.11 5.31
CA GLU A 467 25.87 -5.55 6.42
C GLU A 467 25.21 -6.61 7.30
N GLY A 468 23.88 -6.78 7.22
CA GLY A 468 23.08 -7.61 8.11
C GLY A 468 23.37 -9.11 7.98
N GLU A 469 23.39 -9.81 9.11
CA GLU A 469 23.48 -11.27 9.13
C GLU A 469 22.23 -11.93 8.57
N ILE A 470 22.39 -13.06 7.90
CA ILE A 470 21.28 -13.91 7.46
C ILE A 470 20.72 -14.66 8.67
N ARG A 471 19.52 -14.29 9.10
CA ARG A 471 18.82 -14.86 10.26
C ARG A 471 17.81 -15.94 9.87
N HIS A 472 17.26 -15.83 8.67
CA HIS A 472 16.21 -16.73 8.19
C HIS A 472 16.72 -17.54 7.00
N SER A 473 16.74 -18.86 7.14
CA SER A 473 17.22 -19.79 6.11
C SER A 473 16.26 -20.96 5.85
N THR A 474 15.07 -20.93 6.48
CA THR A 474 14.06 -21.99 6.32
C THR A 474 13.57 -22.08 4.89
N VAL A 475 13.54 -23.29 4.36
CA VAL A 475 12.98 -23.61 3.05
C VAL A 475 12.00 -24.78 3.23
N CYS A 476 10.81 -24.70 2.65
CA CYS A 476 9.81 -25.76 2.73
C CYS A 476 9.14 -26.01 1.37
N SER A 477 8.46 -27.13 1.23
CA SER A 477 7.53 -27.36 0.14
C SER A 477 6.21 -26.62 0.38
N VAL A 478 5.35 -26.51 -0.61
CA VAL A 478 3.99 -25.93 -0.45
C VAL A 478 3.14 -26.77 0.51
N GLU A 479 3.31 -28.08 0.46
CA GLU A 479 2.63 -29.04 1.33
C GLU A 479 3.02 -28.90 2.79
N ASP A 480 4.27 -28.50 3.07
CA ASP A 480 4.83 -28.39 4.41
C ASP A 480 4.63 -27.01 5.05
N MET A 481 3.96 -26.07 4.38
CA MET A 481 3.76 -24.70 4.90
C MET A 481 3.04 -24.70 6.26
N GLU A 482 2.00 -25.52 6.46
CA GLU A 482 1.28 -25.61 7.73
C GLU A 482 2.17 -26.17 8.86
N ALA A 483 2.96 -27.22 8.57
CA ALA A 483 3.92 -27.76 9.50
C ALA A 483 5.01 -26.74 9.87
N THR A 484 5.43 -25.91 8.92
CA THR A 484 6.38 -24.82 9.13
C THR A 484 5.81 -23.73 10.06
N VAL A 485 4.52 -23.35 9.87
CA VAL A 485 3.84 -22.44 10.81
C VAL A 485 3.81 -23.03 12.21
N SER A 486 3.46 -24.31 12.35
CA SER A 486 3.44 -25.00 13.64
C SER A 486 4.83 -25.06 14.29
N HIS A 487 5.88 -25.27 13.52
CA HIS A 487 7.24 -25.26 14.00
C HIS A 487 7.63 -23.88 14.54
N PHE A 488 7.32 -22.80 13.86
CA PHE A 488 7.64 -21.44 14.31
C PHE A 488 6.89 -21.01 15.58
N LEU A 489 5.65 -21.47 15.76
CA LEU A 489 4.81 -21.01 16.87
C LEU A 489 4.83 -21.93 18.10
N LEU A 490 5.10 -23.24 17.91
CA LEU A 490 4.88 -24.24 18.95
C LEU A 490 6.17 -24.99 19.38
N SER A 491 7.33 -24.66 18.78
CA SER A 491 8.62 -25.28 19.14
C SER A 491 9.34 -24.60 20.30
#